data_0689db2d1ba2853ff10814e17633a19f
#
_entry.id   0689db2d1ba2853ff10814e17633a19f
#
_cell.length_a   1.000
_cell.length_b   1.000
_cell.length_c   1.000
_cell.angle_alpha   90.00
_cell.angle_beta   90.00
_cell.angle_gamma   90.00
#
_symmetry.space_group_name_H-M   'P 1'
#
loop_
_entity.id
_entity.type
_entity.pdbx_description
1 polymer ?
#
loop_
_entity_poly.entity_id
_entity_poly.type
_entity_poly.pdbx_seq_one_letter_code
_entity_poly.pdbx_strand_id
1 'polypeptide(L)'
;MNAPATPKYAAYICSGCGIGDKLDVPTLEKIAQKEGKMAVVKSHSFLCNAEGVQMIRDDIANDGVTHLCIAACSRRAKAEAFSFPEAAVSRANLREGVIWVVAEGSEHDEVRQEMAEDYVRMGCAEVKKMKVPGGNVKEASSKKILVVG
;
A
#
# COMPACT_ATOMS: atom_id res chain seq x y z
N MET A 1 -15.57 7.87 -25.90
CA MET A 1 -15.02 8.17 -24.56
C MET A 1 -15.53 7.10 -23.62
N ASN A 2 -14.63 6.19 -23.19
CA ASN A 2 -15.02 5.19 -22.20
C ASN A 2 -15.31 5.90 -20.88
N ALA A 3 -16.47 5.61 -20.28
CA ALA A 3 -16.79 6.06 -18.94
C ALA A 3 -15.65 5.64 -17.99
N PRO A 4 -15.24 6.48 -17.04
CA PRO A 4 -14.20 6.08 -16.09
C PRO A 4 -14.67 4.83 -15.37
N ALA A 5 -13.87 3.76 -15.43
CA ALA A 5 -14.17 2.52 -14.73
C ALA A 5 -14.41 2.81 -13.25
N THR A 6 -15.46 2.20 -12.68
CA THR A 6 -15.75 2.36 -11.25
C THR A 6 -14.53 1.92 -10.43
N PRO A 7 -14.03 2.77 -9.52
CA PRO A 7 -12.85 2.45 -8.73
C PRO A 7 -13.03 1.13 -7.95
N LYS A 8 -12.07 0.22 -8.08
CA LYS A 8 -12.01 -1.01 -7.27
C LYS A 8 -10.84 -0.89 -6.30
N TYR A 9 -11.14 -1.00 -5.03
CA TYR A 9 -10.22 -0.79 -3.93
C TYR A 9 -9.68 -2.10 -3.38
N ALA A 10 -8.38 -2.18 -3.14
CA ALA A 10 -7.72 -3.32 -2.53
C ALA A 10 -6.79 -2.89 -1.40
N ALA A 11 -6.61 -3.77 -0.42
CA ALA A 11 -5.60 -3.64 0.62
C ALA A 11 -4.67 -4.86 0.63
N TYR A 12 -3.38 -4.60 0.73
CA TYR A 12 -2.34 -5.62 0.83
C TYR A 12 -1.53 -5.40 2.09
N ILE A 13 -1.48 -6.41 2.95
CA ILE A 13 -0.82 -6.32 4.25
C ILE A 13 0.40 -7.22 4.26
N CYS A 14 1.56 -6.63 4.55
CA CYS A 14 2.81 -7.35 4.68
C CYS A 14 2.96 -7.91 6.10
N SER A 15 3.28 -9.19 6.22
CA SER A 15 3.64 -9.81 7.50
C SER A 15 5.15 -10.01 7.68
N GLY A 16 5.95 -9.63 6.69
CA GLY A 16 7.41 -9.76 6.76
C GLY A 16 8.12 -8.67 7.55
N CYS A 17 9.43 -8.80 7.67
CA CYS A 17 10.30 -7.84 8.36
C CYS A 17 9.88 -7.54 9.81
N GLY A 18 9.38 -8.55 10.53
CA GLY A 18 8.94 -8.44 11.93
C GLY A 18 7.53 -7.89 12.11
N ILE A 19 6.81 -7.54 11.05
CA ILE A 19 5.44 -7.01 11.16
C ILE A 19 4.51 -8.08 11.73
N GLY A 20 4.49 -9.28 11.15
CA GLY A 20 3.65 -10.38 11.61
C GLY A 20 4.04 -10.98 12.96
N ASP A 21 5.27 -10.71 13.43
CA ASP A 21 5.73 -11.13 14.76
C ASP A 21 5.18 -10.23 15.88
N LYS A 22 4.78 -9.01 15.53
CA LYS A 22 4.39 -7.95 16.47
C LYS A 22 2.94 -7.51 16.33
N LEU A 23 2.28 -7.84 15.22
CA LEU A 23 0.92 -7.40 14.90
C LEU A 23 0.03 -8.58 14.52
N ASP A 24 -1.22 -8.53 14.95
CA ASP A 24 -2.27 -9.44 14.50
C ASP A 24 -2.74 -9.04 13.08
N VAL A 25 -2.08 -9.61 12.07
CA VAL A 25 -2.37 -9.37 10.65
C VAL A 25 -3.82 -9.70 10.28
N PRO A 26 -4.42 -10.83 10.74
CA PRO A 26 -5.84 -11.11 10.50
C PRO A 26 -6.79 -10.02 10.98
N THR A 27 -6.49 -9.37 12.09
CA THR A 27 -7.28 -8.22 12.56
C THR A 27 -7.14 -7.02 11.63
N LEU A 28 -5.93 -6.72 11.14
CA LEU A 28 -5.72 -5.66 10.14
C LEU A 28 -6.47 -5.93 8.83
N GLU A 29 -6.54 -7.19 8.39
CA GLU A 29 -7.35 -7.59 7.22
C GLU A 29 -8.83 -7.30 7.44
N LYS A 30 -9.37 -7.62 8.61
CA LYS A 30 -10.77 -7.33 8.97
C LYS A 30 -11.06 -5.83 8.98
N ILE A 31 -10.12 -5.01 9.50
CA ILE A 31 -10.23 -3.55 9.49
C ILE A 31 -10.27 -3.03 8.05
N ALA A 32 -9.35 -3.45 7.20
CA ALA A 32 -9.33 -3.07 5.80
C ALA A 32 -10.62 -3.44 5.07
N GLN A 33 -11.14 -4.64 5.33
CA GLN A 33 -12.36 -5.13 4.68
C GLN A 33 -13.62 -4.44 5.20
N LYS A 34 -13.81 -4.41 6.53
CA LYS A 34 -15.08 -3.95 7.14
C LYS A 34 -15.16 -2.45 7.25
N GLU A 35 -14.11 -1.80 7.75
CA GLU A 35 -14.06 -0.35 7.96
C GLU A 35 -13.50 0.36 6.74
N GLY A 36 -12.40 -0.14 6.20
CA GLY A 36 -11.78 0.34 4.97
C GLY A 36 -12.64 0.16 3.72
N LYS A 37 -13.64 -0.76 3.74
CA LYS A 37 -14.47 -1.10 2.57
C LYS A 37 -13.64 -1.48 1.34
N MET A 38 -12.54 -2.19 1.57
CA MET A 38 -11.72 -2.74 0.50
C MET A 38 -12.38 -3.99 -0.08
N ALA A 39 -12.54 -4.03 -1.41
CA ALA A 39 -13.18 -5.14 -2.11
C ALA A 39 -12.27 -6.38 -2.16
N VAL A 40 -10.96 -6.17 -2.20
CA VAL A 40 -9.94 -7.21 -2.16
C VAL A 40 -9.03 -6.92 -0.96
N VAL A 41 -8.81 -7.94 -0.13
CA VAL A 41 -7.86 -7.86 0.99
C VAL A 41 -7.02 -9.12 1.00
N LYS A 42 -5.71 -8.96 0.91
CA LYS A 42 -4.73 -10.07 0.91
C LYS A 42 -3.54 -9.73 1.79
N SER A 43 -2.95 -10.74 2.40
CA SER A 43 -1.67 -10.62 3.08
C SER A 43 -0.60 -11.51 2.43
N HIS A 44 0.65 -11.15 2.62
CA HIS A 44 1.79 -11.90 2.12
C HIS A 44 3.00 -11.68 3.02
N SER A 45 3.82 -12.72 3.23
CA SER A 45 5.00 -12.63 4.09
C SER A 45 6.03 -11.61 3.60
N PHE A 46 6.14 -11.42 2.30
CA PHE A 46 7.04 -10.41 1.71
C PHE A 46 6.39 -9.79 0.47
N LEU A 47 5.51 -8.81 0.64
CA LEU A 47 4.84 -8.14 -0.48
C LEU A 47 5.81 -7.53 -1.51
N CYS A 48 7.03 -7.20 -1.09
CA CYS A 48 8.05 -6.59 -1.96
C CYS A 48 8.90 -7.61 -2.75
N ASN A 49 8.70 -8.92 -2.56
CA ASN A 49 9.36 -9.93 -3.37
C ASN A 49 8.62 -10.13 -4.72
N ALA A 50 9.19 -10.96 -5.59
CA ALA A 50 8.62 -11.21 -6.91
C ALA A 50 7.18 -11.76 -6.85
N GLU A 51 6.91 -12.68 -5.93
CA GLU A 51 5.58 -13.31 -5.76
C GLU A 51 4.56 -12.31 -5.23
N GLY A 52 4.91 -11.53 -4.20
CA GLY A 52 4.02 -10.52 -3.62
C GLY A 52 3.68 -9.40 -4.62
N VAL A 53 4.66 -8.93 -5.37
CA VAL A 53 4.45 -7.93 -6.44
C VAL A 53 3.61 -8.51 -7.57
N GLN A 54 3.85 -9.78 -7.96
CA GLN A 54 3.09 -10.42 -9.01
C GLN A 54 1.62 -10.61 -8.61
N MET A 55 1.35 -11.02 -7.37
CA MET A 55 -0.02 -11.12 -6.84
C MET A 55 -0.77 -9.79 -6.98
N ILE A 56 -0.14 -8.66 -6.66
CA ILE A 56 -0.75 -7.34 -6.81
C ILE A 56 -0.99 -7.01 -8.29
N ARG A 57 -0.04 -7.30 -9.17
CA ARG A 57 -0.16 -7.08 -10.62
C ARG A 57 -1.29 -7.91 -11.23
N ASP A 58 -1.44 -9.15 -10.79
CA ASP A 58 -2.50 -10.03 -11.26
C ASP A 58 -3.89 -9.49 -10.87
N ASP A 59 -4.04 -8.97 -9.65
CA ASP A 59 -5.29 -8.35 -9.21
C ASP A 59 -5.60 -7.05 -10.00
N ILE A 60 -4.60 -6.26 -10.34
CA ILE A 60 -4.76 -5.09 -11.21
C ILE A 60 -5.25 -5.53 -12.60
N ALA A 61 -4.55 -6.51 -13.19
CA ALA A 61 -4.81 -6.94 -14.57
C ALA A 61 -6.12 -7.75 -14.73
N ASN A 62 -6.37 -8.67 -13.81
CA ASN A 62 -7.46 -9.65 -13.95
C ASN A 62 -8.71 -9.24 -13.17
N ASP A 63 -8.54 -8.62 -12.00
CA ASP A 63 -9.66 -8.24 -11.14
C ASP A 63 -10.05 -6.75 -11.27
N GLY A 64 -9.30 -5.98 -12.06
CA GLY A 64 -9.59 -4.58 -12.32
C GLY A 64 -9.40 -3.69 -11.09
N VAL A 65 -8.48 -4.04 -10.20
CA VAL A 65 -8.10 -3.21 -9.06
C VAL A 65 -7.42 -1.94 -9.56
N THR A 66 -7.89 -0.79 -9.11
CA THR A 66 -7.39 0.53 -9.54
C THR A 66 -6.79 1.35 -8.39
N HIS A 67 -7.07 0.97 -7.14
CA HIS A 67 -6.67 1.70 -5.96
C HIS A 67 -6.13 0.73 -4.90
N LEU A 68 -4.88 0.93 -4.49
CA LEU A 68 -4.12 0.02 -3.64
C LEU A 68 -3.76 0.70 -2.33
N CYS A 69 -4.17 0.13 -1.19
CA CYS A 69 -3.60 0.44 0.11
C CYS A 69 -2.57 -0.64 0.45
N ILE A 70 -1.30 -0.29 0.49
CA ILE A 70 -0.21 -1.22 0.82
C ILE A 70 0.27 -0.94 2.25
N ALA A 71 -0.14 -1.78 3.18
CA ALA A 71 0.23 -1.73 4.59
C ALA A 71 1.51 -2.58 4.81
N ALA A 72 2.65 -1.91 4.87
CA ALA A 72 3.97 -2.53 4.91
C ALA A 72 5.00 -1.57 5.52
N CYS A 73 6.20 -1.51 4.94
CA CYS A 73 7.23 -0.53 5.26
C CYS A 73 6.87 0.88 4.73
N SER A 74 7.68 1.88 5.09
CA SER A 74 7.49 3.28 4.70
C SER A 74 7.51 3.48 3.17
N ARG A 75 7.00 4.63 2.72
CA ARG A 75 7.01 5.03 1.30
C ARG A 75 8.43 5.13 0.72
N ARG A 76 9.45 5.32 1.57
CA ARG A 76 10.86 5.44 1.15
C ARG A 76 11.52 4.08 0.92
N ALA A 77 10.97 3.02 1.54
CA ALA A 77 11.48 1.67 1.38
C ALA A 77 10.77 0.95 0.23
N LYS A 78 11.54 0.23 -0.58
CA LYS A 78 10.99 -0.60 -1.69
C LYS A 78 10.10 0.19 -2.65
N ALA A 79 10.47 1.43 -2.97
CA ALA A 79 9.68 2.31 -3.84
C ALA A 79 9.48 1.69 -5.24
N GLU A 80 10.52 1.07 -5.80
CA GLU A 80 10.44 0.42 -7.13
C GLU A 80 9.50 -0.80 -7.12
N ALA A 81 9.54 -1.61 -6.05
CA ALA A 81 8.69 -2.80 -5.93
C ALA A 81 7.21 -2.45 -5.89
N PHE A 82 6.87 -1.30 -5.29
CA PHE A 82 5.49 -0.83 -5.15
C PHE A 82 5.14 0.31 -6.11
N SER A 83 5.77 0.34 -7.27
CA SER A 83 5.46 1.25 -8.37
C SER A 83 4.46 0.59 -9.32
N PHE A 84 3.23 1.10 -9.31
CA PHE A 84 2.13 0.67 -10.19
C PHE A 84 1.56 1.90 -10.89
N PRO A 85 2.11 2.29 -12.06
CA PRO A 85 1.71 3.52 -12.77
C PRO A 85 0.24 3.57 -13.16
N GLU A 86 -0.36 2.40 -13.31
CA GLU A 86 -1.76 2.21 -13.69
C GLU A 86 -2.75 2.31 -12.52
N ALA A 87 -2.26 2.41 -11.28
CA ALA A 87 -3.09 2.42 -10.10
C ALA A 87 -2.74 3.56 -9.13
N ALA A 88 -3.73 4.02 -8.37
CA ALA A 88 -3.48 4.91 -7.24
C ALA A 88 -2.98 4.07 -6.04
N VAL A 89 -1.88 4.51 -5.41
CA VAL A 89 -1.23 3.75 -4.33
C VAL A 89 -1.07 4.60 -3.08
N SER A 90 -1.71 4.19 -1.98
CA SER A 90 -1.40 4.67 -0.64
C SER A 90 -0.50 3.66 0.10
N ARG A 91 0.30 4.15 1.03
CA ARG A 91 1.23 3.33 1.83
C ARG A 91 0.99 3.57 3.32
N ALA A 92 0.44 2.55 4.01
CA ALA A 92 0.32 2.55 5.47
C ALA A 92 1.63 2.00 6.07
N ASN A 93 2.32 2.85 6.83
CA ASN A 93 3.66 2.55 7.36
C ASN A 93 3.57 1.76 8.67
N LEU A 94 3.53 0.44 8.58
CA LEU A 94 3.47 -0.44 9.75
C LEU A 94 4.84 -0.69 10.38
N ARG A 95 5.91 -0.78 9.59
CA ARG A 95 7.23 -1.12 10.11
C ARG A 95 7.88 0.05 10.82
N GLU A 96 8.20 1.11 10.10
CA GLU A 96 8.93 2.27 10.67
C GLU A 96 8.03 3.15 11.51
N GLY A 97 6.72 3.20 11.18
CA GLY A 97 5.75 4.08 11.84
C GLY A 97 5.05 3.46 13.05
N VAL A 98 5.08 2.13 13.19
CA VAL A 98 4.43 1.43 14.29
C VAL A 98 5.42 0.56 15.05
N ILE A 99 5.88 -0.56 14.46
CA ILE A 99 6.65 -1.54 15.23
C ILE A 99 8.03 -1.05 15.68
N TRP A 100 8.62 -0.06 15.00
CA TRP A 100 9.91 0.50 15.39
C TRP A 100 9.81 1.68 16.37
N VAL A 101 8.64 2.31 16.49
CA VAL A 101 8.46 3.48 17.36
C VAL A 101 7.78 3.15 18.69
N VAL A 102 7.00 2.07 18.73
CA VAL A 102 6.42 1.60 19.99
C VAL A 102 7.46 0.78 20.75
N ALA A 103 7.64 1.07 22.03
CA ALA A 103 8.60 0.39 22.88
C ALA A 103 8.41 -1.13 22.90
N GLU A 104 9.50 -1.87 23.08
CA GLU A 104 9.45 -3.32 23.28
C GLU A 104 8.75 -3.66 24.60
N GLY A 105 8.15 -4.84 24.66
CA GLY A 105 7.46 -5.38 25.82
C GLY A 105 5.98 -5.66 25.52
N SER A 106 5.48 -6.73 26.12
CA SER A 106 4.09 -7.17 25.92
C SER A 106 3.05 -6.18 26.48
N GLU A 107 3.44 -5.34 27.43
CA GLU A 107 2.61 -4.26 27.97
C GLU A 107 2.28 -3.18 26.92
N HIS A 108 2.98 -3.16 25.80
CA HIS A 108 2.77 -2.23 24.69
C HIS A 108 2.08 -2.85 23.49
N ASP A 109 1.75 -4.15 23.52
CA ASP A 109 1.21 -4.87 22.35
C ASP A 109 -0.17 -4.32 21.94
N GLU A 110 -1.04 -3.98 22.90
CA GLU A 110 -2.36 -3.40 22.62
C GLU A 110 -2.23 -2.05 21.91
N VAL A 111 -1.43 -1.14 22.45
CA VAL A 111 -1.18 0.18 21.85
C VAL A 111 -0.56 0.06 20.45
N ARG A 112 0.37 -0.89 20.29
CA ARG A 112 1.02 -1.16 19.00
C ARG A 112 -0.01 -1.65 17.98
N GLN A 113 -0.89 -2.56 18.38
CA GLN A 113 -1.94 -3.09 17.51
C GLN A 113 -2.95 -2.00 17.13
N GLU A 114 -3.48 -1.23 18.10
CA GLU A 114 -4.39 -0.12 17.83
C GLU A 114 -3.80 0.92 16.88
N MET A 115 -2.52 1.28 17.09
CA MET A 115 -1.81 2.19 16.21
C MET A 115 -1.71 1.64 14.78
N ALA A 116 -1.44 0.35 14.62
CA ALA A 116 -1.39 -0.30 13.30
C ALA A 116 -2.76 -0.29 12.61
N GLU A 117 -3.82 -0.54 13.36
CA GLU A 117 -5.19 -0.46 12.86
C GLU A 117 -5.53 0.94 12.33
N ASP A 118 -5.13 1.98 13.06
CA ASP A 118 -5.33 3.37 12.64
C ASP A 118 -4.52 3.70 11.37
N TYR A 119 -3.28 3.20 11.26
CA TYR A 119 -2.51 3.35 10.02
C TYR A 119 -3.20 2.68 8.82
N VAL A 120 -3.81 1.52 9.02
CA VAL A 120 -4.59 0.84 7.96
C VAL A 120 -5.84 1.65 7.62
N ARG A 121 -6.59 2.14 8.62
CA ARG A 121 -7.76 3.02 8.42
C ARG A 121 -7.39 4.26 7.61
N MET A 122 -6.30 4.94 7.99
CA MET A 122 -5.80 6.13 7.29
C MET A 122 -5.40 5.81 5.85
N GLY A 123 -4.65 4.73 5.61
CA GLY A 123 -4.25 4.32 4.27
C GLY A 123 -5.43 3.99 3.37
N CYS A 124 -6.43 3.29 3.90
CA CYS A 124 -7.68 3.00 3.19
C CYS A 124 -8.49 4.27 2.88
N ALA A 125 -8.53 5.22 3.80
CA ALA A 125 -9.21 6.50 3.59
C ALA A 125 -8.46 7.38 2.58
N GLU A 126 -7.13 7.42 2.65
CA GLU A 126 -6.28 8.14 1.70
C GLU A 126 -6.50 7.67 0.27
N VAL A 127 -6.37 6.37 0.02
CA VAL A 127 -6.46 5.82 -1.34
C VAL A 127 -7.81 6.07 -1.99
N LYS A 128 -8.89 6.11 -1.23
CA LYS A 128 -10.24 6.44 -1.74
C LYS A 128 -10.36 7.87 -2.25
N LYS A 129 -9.50 8.76 -1.81
CA LYS A 129 -9.46 10.18 -2.23
C LYS A 129 -8.44 10.43 -3.34
N MET A 130 -7.57 9.46 -3.63
CA MET A 130 -6.58 9.57 -4.69
C MET A 130 -7.23 9.40 -6.07
N LYS A 131 -6.52 9.90 -7.07
CA LYS A 131 -6.80 9.62 -8.48
C LYS A 131 -5.59 8.92 -9.06
N VAL A 132 -5.82 8.03 -10.02
CA VAL A 132 -4.72 7.43 -10.79
C VAL A 132 -3.93 8.57 -11.44
N PRO A 133 -2.60 8.63 -11.25
CA PRO A 133 -1.78 9.71 -11.80
C PRO A 133 -1.86 9.74 -13.32
N GLY A 134 -2.24 10.87 -13.87
CA GLY A 134 -2.16 11.12 -15.31
C GLY A 134 -0.78 11.59 -15.71
N GLY A 135 -0.23 11.05 -16.80
CA GLY A 135 1.03 11.55 -17.36
C GLY A 135 0.88 12.97 -17.89
N ASN A 136 1.93 13.77 -17.75
CA ASN A 136 2.01 15.08 -18.39
C ASN A 136 2.54 14.89 -19.81
N VAL A 137 1.66 14.91 -20.80
CA VAL A 137 2.02 14.78 -22.22
C VAL A 137 2.26 16.18 -22.78
N LYS A 138 3.48 16.45 -23.26
CA LYS A 138 3.84 17.64 -24.01
C LYS A 138 4.03 17.30 -25.47
N GLU A 139 3.47 18.12 -26.37
CA GLU A 139 3.62 17.93 -27.81
C GLU A 139 5.06 18.11 -28.30
N ALA A 140 5.84 18.93 -27.60
CA ALA A 140 7.26 19.13 -27.87
C ALA A 140 8.07 19.26 -26.59
N SER A 141 9.24 18.67 -26.57
CA SER A 141 10.23 18.83 -25.50
C SER A 141 11.61 19.08 -26.06
N SER A 142 12.42 19.87 -25.36
CA SER A 142 13.84 20.02 -25.70
C SER A 142 14.57 18.69 -25.44
N LYS A 143 15.35 18.22 -26.42
CA LYS A 143 16.20 17.04 -26.27
C LYS A 143 17.62 17.41 -25.79
N LYS A 144 17.81 18.63 -25.29
CA LYS A 144 19.08 19.09 -24.72
C LYS A 144 19.21 18.57 -23.29
N ILE A 145 20.35 17.93 -23.01
CA ILE A 145 20.70 17.41 -21.70
C ILE A 145 21.89 18.21 -21.21
N LEU A 146 21.77 18.77 -20.00
CA LEU A 146 22.89 19.36 -19.27
C LEU A 146 23.41 18.31 -18.27
N VAL A 147 24.67 17.95 -18.41
CA VAL A 147 25.38 17.10 -17.45
C VAL A 147 26.26 18.01 -16.59
N VAL A 148 26.05 17.97 -15.29
CA VAL A 148 26.88 18.69 -14.30
C VAL A 148 27.65 17.64 -13.53
N GLY A 149 28.98 17.72 -13.59
CA GLY A 149 29.92 16.84 -12.87
C GLY A 149 30.36 17.41 -11.54
#